data_825b6407b4c148d4f005e7f1f4099bde
#
_entry.id   825b6407b4c148d4f005e7f1f4099bde
#
_cell.length_a   1.000
_cell.length_b   1.000
_cell.length_c   1.000
_cell.angle_alpha   90.00
_cell.angle_beta   90.00
_cell.angle_gamma   90.00
#
_symmetry.space_group_name_H-M   'P 1'
#
loop_
_entity.id
_entity.type
_entity.pdbx_description
1 polymer ?
#
loop_
_entity_poly.entity_id
_entity_poly.type
_entity_poly.pdbx_seq_one_letter_code
_entity_poly.pdbx_strand_id
1 'polypeptide(L)'
;MPTDALLIFGAGGHGRVVADAARAAGATGLLASDRNPALCQGELLPGILLHRPDAPAPAQATALHVAIGHNAARERESQALGPQRLCTVCHPAASVSPFAQLGTGSFAAAQAVVAPGARLGLGVIVNHGAVVDHDCRIGDFAHIAPGAVLGGEVRIGPGVLVGAGAVVLPGRSVAAGAGVGAGAVVRDNIDSPGPWVGVPARRMA
;
A
#
# COMPACT_ATOMS: atom_id res chain seq x y z
N MET A 1 5.06 13.52 9.88
CA MET A 1 3.82 12.88 10.38
C MET A 1 2.95 13.94 11.03
N PRO A 2 1.60 13.88 10.90
CA PRO A 2 0.74 14.77 11.66
C PRO A 2 0.97 14.55 13.15
N THR A 3 1.02 15.64 13.90
CA THR A 3 1.09 15.62 15.37
C THR A 3 -0.26 15.22 16.00
N ASP A 4 -1.30 15.15 15.19
CA ASP A 4 -2.66 14.80 15.55
C ASP A 4 -2.88 13.28 15.52
N ALA A 5 -3.96 12.80 16.13
CA ALA A 5 -4.25 11.38 16.20
C ALA A 5 -4.49 10.78 14.80
N LEU A 6 -3.78 9.69 14.50
CA LEU A 6 -3.89 8.93 13.26
C LEU A 6 -4.75 7.68 13.49
N LEU A 7 -5.85 7.58 12.75
CA LEU A 7 -6.67 6.37 12.71
C LEU A 7 -6.10 5.38 11.67
N ILE A 8 -5.72 4.19 12.12
CA ILE A 8 -5.40 3.04 11.26
C ILE A 8 -6.69 2.24 11.07
N PHE A 9 -7.21 2.22 9.84
CA PHE A 9 -8.41 1.46 9.52
C PHE A 9 -8.05 0.14 8.84
N GLY A 10 -8.33 -0.96 9.52
CA GLY A 10 -7.96 -2.33 9.18
C GLY A 10 -7.21 -3.00 10.34
N ALA A 11 -7.85 -3.96 11.03
CA ALA A 11 -7.31 -4.64 12.21
C ALA A 11 -6.60 -5.96 11.89
N GLY A 12 -6.34 -6.24 10.62
CA GLY A 12 -5.63 -7.44 10.17
C GLY A 12 -4.10 -7.32 10.26
N GLY A 13 -3.39 -8.30 9.66
CA GLY A 13 -1.92 -8.32 9.63
C GLY A 13 -1.31 -7.06 9.01
N HIS A 14 -1.89 -6.55 7.92
CA HIS A 14 -1.40 -5.32 7.29
C HIS A 14 -1.63 -4.08 8.18
N GLY A 15 -2.72 -4.05 8.94
CA GLY A 15 -2.97 -3.01 9.94
C GLY A 15 -1.86 -2.94 10.99
N ARG A 16 -1.37 -4.09 11.47
CA ARG A 16 -0.23 -4.14 12.40
C ARG A 16 1.04 -3.60 11.79
N VAL A 17 1.32 -3.94 10.52
CA VAL A 17 2.50 -3.45 9.79
C VAL A 17 2.47 -1.93 9.63
N VAL A 18 1.31 -1.37 9.26
CA VAL A 18 1.16 0.09 9.12
C VAL A 18 1.26 0.80 10.46
N ALA A 19 0.65 0.23 11.51
CA ALA A 19 0.70 0.80 12.86
C ALA A 19 2.14 0.83 13.41
N ASP A 20 2.89 -0.24 13.20
CA ASP A 20 4.32 -0.33 13.56
C ASP A 20 5.14 0.73 12.81
N ALA A 21 4.96 0.84 11.50
CA ALA A 21 5.62 1.85 10.66
C ALA A 21 5.28 3.28 11.10
N ALA A 22 4.02 3.56 11.41
CA ALA A 22 3.58 4.87 11.87
C ALA A 22 4.23 5.22 13.23
N ARG A 23 4.28 4.26 14.16
CA ARG A 23 4.98 4.40 15.45
C ARG A 23 6.48 4.66 15.26
N ALA A 24 7.13 3.87 14.40
CA ALA A 24 8.54 4.05 14.07
C ALA A 24 8.82 5.43 13.44
N ALA A 25 7.87 5.98 12.71
CA ALA A 25 7.94 7.32 12.12
C ALA A 25 7.59 8.46 13.12
N GLY A 26 7.38 8.14 14.41
CA GLY A 26 7.17 9.12 15.49
C GLY A 26 5.70 9.49 15.73
N ALA A 27 4.73 8.76 15.17
CA ALA A 27 3.32 8.98 15.50
C ALA A 27 3.04 8.54 16.95
N THR A 28 2.45 9.42 17.75
CA THR A 28 2.16 9.18 19.18
C THR A 28 0.68 8.92 19.47
N GLY A 29 -0.23 9.52 18.70
CA GLY A 29 -1.68 9.39 18.85
C GLY A 29 -2.26 8.33 17.90
N LEU A 30 -1.87 7.05 18.03
CA LEU A 30 -2.39 5.99 17.17
C LEU A 30 -3.67 5.39 17.71
N LEU A 31 -4.68 5.31 16.85
CA LEU A 31 -5.96 4.65 17.08
C LEU A 31 -6.16 3.59 15.98
N ALA A 32 -6.92 2.55 16.27
CA ALA A 32 -7.22 1.53 15.28
C ALA A 32 -8.73 1.21 15.25
N SER A 33 -9.23 0.81 14.09
CA SER A 33 -10.61 0.31 13.91
C SER A 33 -10.66 -0.65 12.72
N ASP A 34 -11.78 -1.35 12.59
CA ASP A 34 -12.07 -2.21 11.44
C ASP A 34 -13.56 -2.15 11.15
N ARG A 35 -13.95 -2.42 9.88
CA ARG A 35 -15.35 -2.55 9.52
C ARG A 35 -16.05 -3.71 10.24
N ASN A 36 -15.32 -4.78 10.52
CA ASN A 36 -15.82 -5.93 11.26
C ASN A 36 -15.71 -5.68 12.78
N PRO A 37 -16.84 -5.46 13.50
CA PRO A 37 -16.81 -5.17 14.93
C PRO A 37 -16.18 -6.30 15.78
N ALA A 38 -16.18 -7.53 15.27
CA ALA A 38 -15.57 -8.67 15.97
C ALA A 38 -14.04 -8.57 16.05
N LEU A 39 -13.41 -7.81 15.15
CA LEU A 39 -11.99 -7.52 15.16
C LEU A 39 -11.63 -6.30 16.04
N CYS A 40 -12.63 -5.55 16.50
CA CYS A 40 -12.44 -4.33 17.29
C CYS A 40 -12.47 -4.61 18.80
N GLN A 41 -11.62 -5.54 19.26
CA GLN A 41 -11.48 -5.91 20.67
C GLN A 41 -10.01 -5.88 21.10
N GLY A 42 -9.74 -5.28 22.25
CA GLY A 42 -8.39 -5.19 22.79
C GLY A 42 -7.50 -4.21 22.02
N GLU A 43 -6.30 -4.64 21.67
CA GLU A 43 -5.27 -3.83 21.03
C GLU A 43 -4.83 -4.40 19.69
N LEU A 44 -4.60 -3.53 18.69
CA LEU A 44 -3.99 -3.92 17.43
C LEU A 44 -2.50 -4.28 17.63
N LEU A 45 -1.81 -3.45 18.39
CA LEU A 45 -0.45 -3.61 18.93
C LEU A 45 -0.44 -3.03 20.35
N PRO A 46 0.53 -3.36 21.20
CA PRO A 46 0.61 -2.82 22.56
C PRO A 46 0.47 -1.29 22.60
N GLY A 47 -0.56 -0.81 23.30
CA GLY A 47 -0.90 0.61 23.43
C GLY A 47 -1.65 1.22 22.24
N ILE A 48 -2.10 0.45 21.25
CA ILE A 48 -2.98 0.92 20.18
C ILE A 48 -4.33 0.24 20.30
N LEU A 49 -5.27 0.93 20.95
CA LEU A 49 -6.62 0.40 21.22
C LEU A 49 -7.44 0.28 19.92
N LEU A 50 -8.20 -0.80 19.83
CA LEU A 50 -9.18 -1.04 18.78
C LEU A 50 -10.53 -0.45 19.18
N HIS A 51 -11.02 0.48 18.37
CA HIS A 51 -12.30 1.14 18.54
C HIS A 51 -13.34 0.51 17.63
N ARG A 52 -14.56 0.35 18.10
CA ARG A 52 -15.67 -0.17 17.30
C ARG A 52 -16.05 0.84 16.20
N PRO A 53 -16.42 0.35 15.00
CA PRO A 53 -16.76 1.23 13.86
C PRO A 53 -18.04 2.03 14.05
N ASP A 54 -18.93 1.56 14.94
CA ASP A 54 -20.20 2.21 15.32
C ASP A 54 -20.03 3.19 16.49
N ALA A 55 -18.90 3.19 17.17
CA ALA A 55 -18.56 4.21 18.13
C ALA A 55 -18.17 5.53 17.41
N PRO A 56 -18.54 6.69 17.95
CA PRO A 56 -18.06 7.95 17.40
C PRO A 56 -16.51 7.86 17.31
N ALA A 57 -15.97 8.08 16.10
CA ALA A 57 -14.53 8.18 15.94
C ALA A 57 -14.02 9.21 16.96
N PRO A 58 -12.97 8.91 17.72
CA PRO A 58 -12.44 9.89 18.66
C PRO A 58 -12.28 11.21 17.93
N ALA A 59 -12.89 12.29 18.45
CA ALA A 59 -12.89 13.61 17.81
C ALA A 59 -11.47 14.12 17.47
N GLN A 60 -10.46 13.48 18.03
CA GLN A 60 -9.04 13.75 17.83
C GLN A 60 -8.45 13.13 16.57
N ALA A 61 -9.11 12.13 15.92
CA ALA A 61 -8.57 11.48 14.72
C ALA A 61 -8.81 12.35 13.48
N THR A 62 -7.90 13.28 13.23
CA THR A 62 -7.94 14.18 12.05
C THR A 62 -7.37 13.54 10.80
N ALA A 63 -6.47 12.57 10.95
CA ALA A 63 -5.82 11.83 9.87
C ALA A 63 -6.25 10.35 9.85
N LEU A 64 -6.28 9.76 8.65
CA LEU A 64 -6.71 8.40 8.39
C LEU A 64 -5.71 7.68 7.49
N HIS A 65 -5.38 6.42 7.81
CA HIS A 65 -4.73 5.51 6.87
C HIS A 65 -5.53 4.21 6.75
N VAL A 66 -5.90 3.81 5.51
CA VAL A 66 -6.63 2.57 5.26
C VAL A 66 -5.64 1.43 5.06
N ALA A 67 -5.42 0.65 6.10
CA ALA A 67 -4.41 -0.40 6.20
C ALA A 67 -4.96 -1.77 5.78
N ILE A 68 -5.46 -1.86 4.54
CA ILE A 68 -6.05 -3.06 3.96
C ILE A 68 -5.23 -3.50 2.74
N GLY A 69 -4.68 -4.72 2.78
CA GLY A 69 -3.84 -5.25 1.70
C GLY A 69 -4.59 -5.54 0.40
N HIS A 70 -5.88 -5.87 0.47
CA HIS A 70 -6.71 -6.14 -0.70
C HIS A 70 -7.10 -4.83 -1.42
N ASN A 71 -6.67 -4.67 -2.67
CA ASN A 71 -6.74 -3.40 -3.40
C ASN A 71 -8.16 -2.82 -3.50
N ALA A 72 -9.13 -3.60 -3.98
CA ALA A 72 -10.51 -3.13 -4.12
C ALA A 72 -11.18 -2.81 -2.76
N ALA A 73 -10.85 -3.54 -1.69
CA ALA A 73 -11.34 -3.23 -0.36
C ALA A 73 -10.72 -1.94 0.18
N ARG A 74 -9.41 -1.74 -0.02
CA ARG A 74 -8.71 -0.52 0.36
C ARG A 74 -9.30 0.71 -0.34
N GLU A 75 -9.54 0.61 -1.65
CA GLU A 75 -10.17 1.66 -2.44
C GLU A 75 -11.56 2.01 -1.90
N ARG A 76 -12.45 1.02 -1.76
CA ARG A 76 -13.81 1.21 -1.26
C ARG A 76 -13.83 1.88 0.12
N GLU A 77 -12.99 1.40 1.06
CA GLU A 77 -12.94 1.98 2.40
C GLU A 77 -12.36 3.39 2.41
N SER A 78 -11.37 3.68 1.57
CA SER A 78 -10.80 5.02 1.43
C SER A 78 -11.83 6.03 0.93
N GLN A 79 -12.67 5.64 -0.01
CA GLN A 79 -13.76 6.47 -0.52
C GLN A 79 -14.85 6.68 0.54
N ALA A 80 -15.23 5.62 1.26
CA ALA A 80 -16.30 5.67 2.26
C ALA A 80 -15.94 6.47 3.51
N LEU A 81 -14.65 6.45 3.93
CA LEU A 81 -14.19 7.08 5.17
C LEU A 81 -13.71 8.53 5.00
N GLY A 82 -13.70 9.03 3.78
CA GLY A 82 -13.32 10.41 3.46
C GLY A 82 -11.90 10.53 2.91
N PRO A 83 -11.77 10.57 1.58
CA PRO A 83 -10.47 10.61 0.90
C PRO A 83 -9.62 11.82 1.29
N GLN A 84 -10.24 12.92 1.69
CA GLN A 84 -9.56 14.15 2.14
C GLN A 84 -8.81 13.99 3.47
N ARG A 85 -9.10 12.94 4.24
CA ARG A 85 -8.44 12.63 5.52
C ARG A 85 -7.27 11.67 5.37
N LEU A 86 -7.11 11.09 4.18
CA LEU A 86 -6.06 10.10 3.95
C LEU A 86 -4.68 10.71 4.16
N CYS A 87 -3.83 10.00 4.86
CA CYS A 87 -2.42 10.36 5.00
C CYS A 87 -1.52 9.21 4.55
N THR A 88 -0.36 9.59 4.02
CA THR A 88 0.70 8.66 3.62
C THR A 88 1.52 8.27 4.84
N VAL A 89 1.83 6.98 4.97
CA VAL A 89 2.69 6.44 6.02
C VAL A 89 3.94 5.86 5.37
N CYS A 90 5.10 6.35 5.80
CA CYS A 90 6.40 5.83 5.37
C CYS A 90 7.19 5.36 6.60
N HIS A 91 7.63 4.11 6.58
CA HIS A 91 8.55 3.61 7.59
C HIS A 91 9.89 4.36 7.48
N PRO A 92 10.54 4.77 8.58
CA PRO A 92 11.81 5.52 8.51
C PRO A 92 12.96 4.74 7.87
N ALA A 93 12.89 3.40 7.83
CA ALA A 93 13.83 2.56 7.08
C ALA A 93 13.44 2.35 5.60
N ALA A 94 12.40 3.00 5.09
CA ALA A 94 12.14 3.05 3.65
C ALA A 94 13.07 4.09 2.99
N SER A 95 13.62 3.75 1.83
CA SER A 95 14.41 4.67 1.01
C SER A 95 13.49 5.34 -0.03
N VAL A 96 12.95 6.50 0.31
CA VAL A 96 12.09 7.26 -0.59
C VAL A 96 12.83 8.50 -1.07
N SER A 97 13.05 8.59 -2.38
CA SER A 97 13.71 9.74 -3.00
C SER A 97 12.90 11.03 -2.78
N PRO A 98 13.54 12.17 -2.47
CA PRO A 98 12.87 13.47 -2.41
C PRO A 98 12.32 13.92 -3.78
N PHE A 99 12.75 13.29 -4.87
CA PHE A 99 12.26 13.53 -6.23
C PHE A 99 11.14 12.56 -6.64
N ALA A 100 10.72 11.65 -5.77
CA ALA A 100 9.55 10.81 -5.95
C ALA A 100 8.28 11.53 -5.50
N GLN A 101 7.14 11.14 -6.07
CA GLN A 101 5.82 11.63 -5.69
C GLN A 101 4.95 10.47 -5.20
N LEU A 102 4.50 10.54 -3.96
CA LEU A 102 3.59 9.56 -3.38
C LEU A 102 2.20 10.18 -3.25
N GLY A 103 1.21 9.56 -3.87
CA GLY A 103 -0.19 9.93 -3.71
C GLY A 103 -0.66 9.72 -2.27
N THR A 104 -1.65 10.51 -1.86
CA THR A 104 -2.23 10.47 -0.52
C THR A 104 -2.71 9.06 -0.15
N GLY A 105 -2.55 8.67 1.11
CA GLY A 105 -2.95 7.33 1.58
C GLY A 105 -2.02 6.20 1.16
N SER A 106 -0.89 6.49 0.49
CA SER A 106 0.10 5.47 0.14
C SER A 106 0.88 4.99 1.36
N PHE A 107 1.43 3.79 1.25
CA PHE A 107 2.25 3.16 2.27
C PHE A 107 3.61 2.73 1.70
N ALA A 108 4.69 3.12 2.35
CA ALA A 108 6.03 2.59 2.10
C ALA A 108 6.53 1.85 3.35
N ALA A 109 6.65 0.53 3.25
CA ALA A 109 7.08 -0.33 4.36
C ALA A 109 8.60 -0.24 4.62
N ALA A 110 9.05 -0.88 5.70
CA ALA A 110 10.48 -0.99 5.97
C ALA A 110 11.24 -1.60 4.79
N GLN A 111 12.41 -1.04 4.45
CA GLN A 111 13.28 -1.44 3.35
C GLN A 111 12.66 -1.30 1.94
N ALA A 112 11.48 -0.69 1.81
CA ALA A 112 10.96 -0.33 0.50
C ALA A 112 11.83 0.75 -0.15
N VAL A 113 12.00 0.67 -1.46
CA VAL A 113 12.74 1.66 -2.25
C VAL A 113 11.78 2.32 -3.24
N VAL A 114 11.73 3.67 -3.23
CA VAL A 114 11.03 4.46 -4.24
C VAL A 114 12.04 5.46 -4.83
N ALA A 115 12.48 5.20 -6.05
CA ALA A 115 13.58 5.89 -6.69
C ALA A 115 13.16 7.25 -7.30
N PRO A 116 14.14 8.08 -7.74
CA PRO A 116 13.85 9.39 -8.34
C PRO A 116 12.90 9.33 -9.53
N GLY A 117 12.02 10.31 -9.65
CA GLY A 117 11.07 10.41 -10.76
C GLY A 117 9.88 9.45 -10.68
N ALA A 118 9.88 8.49 -9.78
CA ALA A 118 8.74 7.61 -9.57
C ALA A 118 7.51 8.39 -9.11
N ARG A 119 6.33 8.05 -9.66
CA ARG A 119 5.05 8.65 -9.29
C ARG A 119 4.05 7.57 -8.91
N LEU A 120 3.60 7.61 -7.68
CA LEU A 120 2.62 6.71 -7.12
C LEU A 120 1.28 7.41 -6.99
N GLY A 121 0.21 6.76 -7.42
CA GLY A 121 -1.15 7.23 -7.26
C GLY A 121 -1.66 7.13 -5.81
N LEU A 122 -2.96 7.31 -5.63
CA LEU A 122 -3.63 7.24 -4.34
C LEU A 122 -3.54 5.84 -3.74
N GLY A 123 -3.32 5.75 -2.43
CA GLY A 123 -3.45 4.50 -1.69
C GLY A 123 -2.56 3.36 -2.17
N VAL A 124 -1.42 3.63 -2.82
CA VAL A 124 -0.47 2.61 -3.28
C VAL A 124 0.27 2.01 -2.10
N ILE A 125 0.46 0.69 -2.13
CA ILE A 125 1.32 -0.02 -1.17
C ILE A 125 2.62 -0.39 -1.86
N VAL A 126 3.76 0.07 -1.32
CA VAL A 126 5.10 -0.45 -1.59
C VAL A 126 5.54 -1.21 -0.35
N ASN A 127 5.45 -2.52 -0.40
CA ASN A 127 5.60 -3.40 0.76
C ASN A 127 7.08 -3.66 1.10
N HIS A 128 7.36 -4.43 2.16
CA HIS A 128 8.70 -4.69 2.68
C HIS A 128 9.67 -5.13 1.57
N GLY A 129 10.81 -4.46 1.46
CA GLY A 129 11.87 -4.78 0.49
C GLY A 129 11.47 -4.66 -0.97
N ALA A 130 10.28 -4.13 -1.28
CA ALA A 130 9.87 -3.90 -2.67
C ALA A 130 10.62 -2.71 -3.27
N VAL A 131 10.93 -2.78 -4.57
CA VAL A 131 11.66 -1.75 -5.30
C VAL A 131 10.78 -1.19 -6.41
N VAL A 132 10.55 0.11 -6.37
CA VAL A 132 9.99 0.92 -7.45
C VAL A 132 11.11 1.80 -7.97
N ASP A 133 11.69 1.42 -9.11
CA ASP A 133 12.85 2.09 -9.67
C ASP A 133 12.46 3.42 -10.36
N HIS A 134 13.47 4.13 -10.91
CA HIS A 134 13.34 5.48 -11.46
C HIS A 134 12.24 5.58 -12.53
N ASP A 135 11.56 6.73 -12.55
CA ASP A 135 10.56 7.11 -13.56
C ASP A 135 9.34 6.17 -13.68
N CYS A 136 9.15 5.24 -12.73
CA CYS A 136 7.96 4.40 -12.68
C CYS A 136 6.66 5.20 -12.53
N ARG A 137 5.58 4.67 -13.09
CA ARG A 137 4.21 5.20 -12.95
C ARG A 137 3.32 4.12 -12.35
N ILE A 138 2.88 4.31 -11.13
CA ILE A 138 2.06 3.35 -10.39
C ILE A 138 0.66 3.91 -10.19
N GLY A 139 -0.33 3.22 -10.76
CA GLY A 139 -1.73 3.63 -10.68
C GLY A 139 -2.32 3.49 -9.28
N ASP A 140 -3.45 4.15 -9.07
CA ASP A 140 -4.15 4.21 -7.79
C ASP A 140 -4.42 2.81 -7.22
N PHE A 141 -4.28 2.69 -5.92
CA PHE A 141 -4.56 1.45 -5.17
C PHE A 141 -3.81 0.21 -5.67
N ALA A 142 -2.73 0.35 -6.43
CA ALA A 142 -1.85 -0.78 -6.74
C ALA A 142 -1.10 -1.24 -5.48
N HIS A 143 -0.66 -2.51 -5.49
CA HIS A 143 0.10 -3.12 -4.41
C HIS A 143 1.35 -3.79 -4.97
N ILE A 144 2.51 -3.26 -4.64
CA ILE A 144 3.80 -3.86 -4.93
C ILE A 144 4.16 -4.68 -3.69
N ALA A 145 3.97 -5.99 -3.78
CA ALA A 145 4.05 -6.93 -2.67
C ALA A 145 5.50 -7.12 -2.17
N PRO A 146 5.71 -7.79 -1.02
CA PRO A 146 7.04 -7.91 -0.44
C PRO A 146 8.09 -8.44 -1.41
N GLY A 147 9.23 -7.75 -1.51
CA GLY A 147 10.36 -8.15 -2.36
C GLY A 147 10.12 -8.06 -3.86
N ALA A 148 8.99 -7.55 -4.33
CA ALA A 148 8.78 -7.35 -5.77
C ALA A 148 9.65 -6.21 -6.31
N VAL A 149 10.13 -6.35 -7.55
CA VAL A 149 11.06 -5.40 -8.17
C VAL A 149 10.47 -4.89 -9.49
N LEU A 150 10.29 -3.58 -9.57
CA LEU A 150 9.95 -2.89 -10.80
C LEU A 150 11.21 -2.18 -11.33
N GLY A 151 11.66 -2.53 -12.53
CA GLY A 151 12.76 -1.84 -13.21
C GLY A 151 12.35 -0.42 -13.64
N GLY A 152 13.31 0.35 -14.11
CA GLY A 152 13.07 1.74 -14.52
C GLY A 152 11.97 1.89 -15.57
N GLU A 153 11.20 2.99 -15.50
CA GLU A 153 10.14 3.37 -16.44
C GLU A 153 8.95 2.39 -16.51
N VAL A 154 8.81 1.48 -15.55
CA VAL A 154 7.66 0.55 -15.49
C VAL A 154 6.36 1.31 -15.26
N ARG A 155 5.28 0.85 -15.90
CA ARG A 155 3.93 1.40 -15.75
C ARG A 155 2.98 0.32 -15.21
N ILE A 156 2.44 0.56 -14.03
CA ILE A 156 1.47 -0.31 -13.36
C ILE A 156 0.10 0.36 -13.34
N GLY A 157 -0.89 -0.31 -13.87
CA GLY A 157 -2.28 0.18 -13.89
C GLY A 157 -2.92 0.21 -12.50
N PRO A 158 -4.03 0.96 -12.33
CA PRO A 158 -4.78 1.01 -11.09
C PRO A 158 -5.21 -0.38 -10.59
N GLY A 159 -5.17 -0.57 -9.28
CA GLY A 159 -5.63 -1.80 -8.63
C GLY A 159 -4.81 -3.05 -8.91
N VAL A 160 -3.70 -2.96 -9.64
CA VAL A 160 -2.83 -4.11 -9.93
C VAL A 160 -2.14 -4.60 -8.66
N LEU A 161 -2.09 -5.91 -8.49
CA LEU A 161 -1.21 -6.58 -7.54
C LEU A 161 0.02 -7.11 -8.27
N VAL A 162 1.20 -6.65 -7.89
CA VAL A 162 2.47 -7.28 -8.25
C VAL A 162 2.89 -8.18 -7.10
N GLY A 163 2.80 -9.49 -7.27
CA GLY A 163 2.98 -10.51 -6.23
C GLY A 163 4.37 -10.52 -5.62
N ALA A 164 4.49 -11.14 -4.44
CA ALA A 164 5.74 -11.18 -3.69
C ALA A 164 6.89 -11.76 -4.53
N GLY A 165 8.05 -11.07 -4.53
CA GLY A 165 9.22 -11.48 -5.28
C GLY A 165 9.09 -11.46 -6.81
N ALA A 166 7.99 -10.92 -7.35
CA ALA A 166 7.84 -10.80 -8.81
C ALA A 166 8.75 -9.69 -9.36
N VAL A 167 9.18 -9.83 -10.62
CA VAL A 167 10.04 -8.87 -11.31
C VAL A 167 9.34 -8.38 -12.57
N VAL A 168 9.26 -7.07 -12.74
CA VAL A 168 8.82 -6.42 -13.98
C VAL A 168 10.01 -5.75 -14.64
N LEU A 169 10.38 -6.19 -15.85
CA LEU A 169 11.54 -5.67 -16.55
C LEU A 169 11.35 -4.18 -16.94
N PRO A 170 12.46 -3.44 -17.10
CA PRO A 170 12.42 -2.01 -17.42
C PRO A 170 11.55 -1.68 -18.64
N GLY A 171 10.82 -0.56 -18.58
CA GLY A 171 9.97 -0.05 -19.63
C GLY A 171 8.69 -0.87 -19.90
N ARG A 172 8.38 -1.88 -19.09
CA ARG A 172 7.18 -2.71 -19.28
C ARG A 172 5.95 -2.07 -18.66
N SER A 173 4.78 -2.46 -19.16
CA SER A 173 3.48 -2.05 -18.67
C SER A 173 2.64 -3.24 -18.22
N VAL A 174 1.86 -3.03 -17.15
CA VAL A 174 0.85 -3.98 -16.63
C VAL A 174 -0.49 -3.26 -16.57
N ALA A 175 -1.43 -3.71 -17.39
CA ALA A 175 -2.77 -3.10 -17.49
C ALA A 175 -3.58 -3.24 -16.20
N ALA A 176 -4.52 -2.32 -15.97
CA ALA A 176 -5.48 -2.41 -14.88
C ALA A 176 -6.24 -3.75 -14.87
N GLY A 177 -6.55 -4.27 -13.66
CA GLY A 177 -7.22 -5.56 -13.51
C GLY A 177 -6.36 -6.80 -13.77
N ALA A 178 -5.09 -6.62 -14.14
CA ALA A 178 -4.13 -7.72 -14.17
C ALA A 178 -3.55 -7.96 -12.76
N GLY A 179 -3.23 -9.22 -12.48
CA GLY A 179 -2.51 -9.62 -11.27
C GLY A 179 -1.24 -10.39 -11.63
N VAL A 180 -0.08 -9.93 -11.19
CA VAL A 180 1.18 -10.63 -11.38
C VAL A 180 1.40 -11.56 -10.19
N GLY A 181 1.51 -12.86 -10.44
CA GLY A 181 1.72 -13.86 -9.40
C GLY A 181 3.07 -13.75 -8.71
N ALA A 182 3.17 -14.32 -7.49
CA ALA A 182 4.42 -14.33 -6.75
C ALA A 182 5.55 -15.01 -7.55
N GLY A 183 6.75 -14.42 -7.52
CA GLY A 183 7.94 -14.91 -8.23
C GLY A 183 7.87 -14.86 -9.76
N ALA A 184 6.82 -14.29 -10.35
CA ALA A 184 6.70 -14.19 -11.80
C ALA A 184 7.67 -13.14 -12.39
N VAL A 185 8.10 -13.33 -13.64
CA VAL A 185 8.93 -12.38 -14.38
C VAL A 185 8.16 -11.85 -15.58
N VAL A 186 7.78 -10.56 -15.51
CA VAL A 186 7.11 -9.86 -16.60
C VAL A 186 8.16 -9.33 -17.56
N ARG A 187 8.32 -10.02 -18.68
CA ARG A 187 9.27 -9.69 -19.74
C ARG A 187 8.60 -8.86 -20.85
N ASP A 188 7.35 -9.09 -21.09
CA ASP A 188 6.57 -8.47 -22.14
C ASP A 188 5.43 -7.64 -21.50
N ASN A 189 4.85 -6.66 -22.21
CA ASN A 189 3.72 -5.91 -21.71
C ASN A 189 2.52 -6.82 -21.41
N ILE A 190 1.81 -6.54 -20.34
CA ILE A 190 0.56 -7.21 -19.99
C ILE A 190 -0.60 -6.26 -20.31
N ASP A 191 -1.32 -6.53 -21.39
CA ASP A 191 -2.33 -5.64 -21.94
C ASP A 191 -3.78 -6.07 -21.60
N SER A 192 -3.94 -7.16 -20.84
CA SER A 192 -5.27 -7.68 -20.48
C SER A 192 -5.38 -8.03 -19.00
N PRO A 193 -6.60 -7.91 -18.42
CA PRO A 193 -6.85 -8.29 -17.03
C PRO A 193 -6.71 -9.80 -16.80
N GLY A 194 -6.63 -10.17 -15.52
CA GLY A 194 -6.54 -11.57 -15.06
C GLY A 194 -5.18 -11.93 -14.49
N PRO A 195 -5.00 -13.19 -14.05
CA PRO A 195 -3.78 -13.65 -13.41
C PRO A 195 -2.70 -13.98 -14.44
N TRP A 196 -1.46 -13.51 -14.17
CA TRP A 196 -0.26 -13.76 -14.96
C TRP A 196 0.83 -14.34 -14.06
N VAL A 197 1.32 -15.54 -14.38
CA VAL A 197 2.23 -16.29 -13.52
C VAL A 197 3.39 -16.89 -14.30
N GLY A 198 4.46 -17.24 -13.59
CA GLY A 198 5.61 -17.99 -14.12
C GLY A 198 6.75 -17.12 -14.64
N VAL A 199 7.78 -17.79 -15.16
CA VAL A 199 9.02 -17.20 -15.70
C VAL A 199 9.25 -17.76 -17.10
N PRO A 200 8.96 -16.99 -18.16
CA PRO A 200 8.32 -15.68 -18.16
C PRO A 200 6.82 -15.74 -17.78
N ALA A 201 6.28 -14.62 -17.31
CA ALA A 201 4.87 -14.51 -16.96
C ALA A 201 3.96 -14.82 -18.15
N ARG A 202 2.96 -15.68 -17.94
CA ARG A 202 1.93 -16.05 -18.91
C ARG A 202 0.56 -15.97 -18.25
N ARG A 203 -0.46 -15.61 -19.03
CA ARG A 203 -1.83 -15.56 -18.54
C ARG A 203 -2.30 -16.97 -18.16
N MET A 204 -2.84 -17.12 -16.96
CA MET A 204 -3.57 -18.34 -16.59
C MET A 204 -4.90 -18.38 -17.33
N ALA A 205 -5.23 -19.56 -17.82
CA ALA A 205 -6.53 -19.83 -18.46
C ALA A 205 -7.68 -19.76 -17.46
#